data_6f096743e204d0871a1ae82c6f269640
#
_entry.id   6f096743e204d0871a1ae82c6f269640
#
_cell.length_a   1.000
_cell.length_b   1.000
_cell.length_c   1.000
_cell.angle_alpha   90.00
_cell.angle_beta   90.00
_cell.angle_gamma   90.00
#
_symmetry.space_group_name_H-M   'P 1'
#
loop_
_entity.id
_entity.type
_entity.pdbx_description
1 polymer ?
#
loop_
_entity_poly.entity_id
_entity_poly.type
_entity_poly.pdbx_seq_one_letter_code
_entity_poly.pdbx_strand_id
1 'polypeptide(L)'
;MIYKTFLLFLFPIIIFSQNKSYKVIGVKDGDTVEILMDGKPQVVRLSHIDCPEKKQPFGNNAKQFASDLCFGKKVKLSTGWKKDRNKRLLAEIILSNGKNLNKELVKNGFAWHFKKYSKDNSYDDLEQQARKLKLGLWNDKSPTAPWEWRKSRKKSSQQSFSSTSKIK
;
A
#
# COMPACT_ATOMS: atom_id res chain seq x y z
N MET A 1 36.43 -59.75 10.71
CA MET A 1 36.13 -58.29 11.05
C MET A 1 35.36 -57.70 9.91
N ILE A 2 34.01 -57.58 10.04
CA ILE A 2 33.11 -57.20 8.94
C ILE A 2 32.76 -55.70 9.14
N TYR A 3 33.29 -54.81 8.29
CA TYR A 3 32.95 -53.39 8.31
C TYR A 3 31.60 -53.19 7.62
N LYS A 4 30.54 -52.85 8.40
CA LYS A 4 29.27 -52.39 7.87
C LYS A 4 29.40 -50.94 7.42
N THR A 5 29.51 -50.74 6.10
CA THR A 5 29.49 -49.41 5.49
C THR A 5 28.06 -48.86 5.56
N PHE A 6 27.81 -47.83 6.40
CA PHE A 6 26.54 -47.15 6.51
C PHE A 6 26.47 -46.08 5.43
N LEU A 7 25.74 -46.35 4.35
CA LEU A 7 25.53 -45.39 3.26
C LEU A 7 24.47 -44.38 3.71
N LEU A 8 24.92 -43.15 4.09
CA LEU A 8 24.04 -42.05 4.46
C LEU A 8 23.43 -41.41 3.20
N PHE A 9 22.17 -41.75 2.92
CA PHE A 9 21.40 -41.12 1.84
C PHE A 9 21.03 -39.69 2.26
N LEU A 10 21.77 -38.71 1.77
CA LEU A 10 21.38 -37.26 1.84
C LEU A 10 20.24 -37.03 0.84
N PHE A 11 19.01 -37.02 1.35
CA PHE A 11 17.86 -36.56 0.57
C PHE A 11 17.91 -35.02 0.48
N PRO A 12 17.96 -34.43 -0.73
CA PRO A 12 17.87 -32.98 -0.86
C PRO A 12 16.48 -32.50 -0.44
N ILE A 13 16.38 -31.74 0.65
CA ILE A 13 15.15 -31.07 1.05
C ILE A 13 14.92 -29.93 0.07
N ILE A 14 14.10 -30.14 -0.96
CA ILE A 14 13.64 -29.10 -1.86
C ILE A 14 12.64 -28.26 -1.08
N ILE A 15 13.11 -27.12 -0.55
CA ILE A 15 12.23 -26.11 0.07
C ILE A 15 11.45 -25.45 -1.07
N PHE A 16 10.24 -25.94 -1.35
CA PHE A 16 9.28 -25.22 -2.18
C PHE A 16 8.87 -23.95 -1.44
N SER A 17 9.51 -22.82 -1.76
CA SER A 17 9.00 -21.51 -1.38
C SER A 17 7.63 -21.34 -2.05
N GLN A 18 6.55 -21.55 -1.30
CA GLN A 18 5.20 -21.35 -1.80
C GLN A 18 4.99 -19.87 -2.09
N ASN A 19 5.09 -19.50 -3.36
CA ASN A 19 4.73 -18.19 -3.89
C ASN A 19 3.21 -17.97 -3.78
N LYS A 20 2.73 -17.75 -2.55
CA LYS A 20 1.29 -17.60 -2.25
C LYS A 20 0.76 -16.37 -2.96
N SER A 21 -0.28 -16.51 -3.76
CA SER A 21 -0.97 -15.41 -4.43
C SER A 21 -2.39 -15.27 -3.91
N TYR A 22 -2.91 -14.05 -3.87
CA TYR A 22 -4.20 -13.69 -3.30
C TYR A 22 -5.04 -12.95 -4.32
N LYS A 23 -6.35 -13.25 -4.42
CA LYS A 23 -7.26 -12.50 -5.27
C LYS A 23 -7.62 -11.18 -4.60
N VAL A 24 -7.49 -10.05 -5.32
CA VAL A 24 -8.01 -8.75 -4.88
C VAL A 24 -9.52 -8.75 -5.07
N ILE A 25 -10.27 -8.54 -3.99
CA ILE A 25 -11.73 -8.54 -3.96
C ILE A 25 -12.33 -7.17 -3.72
N GLY A 26 -11.50 -6.16 -3.39
CA GLY A 26 -11.95 -4.80 -3.17
C GLY A 26 -10.79 -3.79 -3.20
N VAL A 27 -11.10 -2.55 -3.58
CA VAL A 27 -10.20 -1.39 -3.46
C VAL A 27 -10.96 -0.31 -2.70
N LYS A 28 -10.56 -0.03 -1.46
CA LYS A 28 -11.26 0.91 -0.56
C LYS A 28 -10.89 2.35 -0.89
N ASP A 29 -9.59 2.59 -1.07
CA ASP A 29 -9.00 3.85 -1.51
C ASP A 29 -7.67 3.57 -2.26
N GLY A 30 -6.92 4.59 -2.63
CA GLY A 30 -5.71 4.44 -3.45
C GLY A 30 -4.63 3.54 -2.83
N ASP A 31 -4.56 3.46 -1.51
CA ASP A 31 -3.53 2.70 -0.79
C ASP A 31 -4.09 1.64 0.16
N THR A 32 -5.36 1.31 0.02
CA THR A 32 -6.02 0.30 0.86
C THR A 32 -6.85 -0.64 -0.01
N VAL A 33 -6.40 -1.88 -0.10
CA VAL A 33 -7.07 -2.93 -0.88
C VAL A 33 -7.54 -4.06 0.03
N GLU A 34 -8.46 -4.87 -0.46
CA GLU A 34 -8.96 -6.05 0.22
C GLU A 34 -8.67 -7.29 -0.62
N ILE A 35 -8.04 -8.28 -0.01
CA ILE A 35 -7.68 -9.54 -0.66
C ILE A 35 -8.42 -10.70 0.00
N LEU A 36 -8.60 -11.78 -0.75
CA LEU A 36 -9.08 -13.05 -0.21
C LEU A 36 -7.89 -13.87 0.29
N MET A 37 -7.78 -14.01 1.62
CA MET A 37 -6.70 -14.75 2.29
C MET A 37 -7.32 -15.89 3.10
N ASP A 38 -6.96 -17.13 2.74
CA ASP A 38 -7.47 -18.35 3.39
C ASP A 38 -9.02 -18.36 3.51
N GLY A 39 -9.69 -17.96 2.41
CA GLY A 39 -11.16 -17.89 2.32
C GLY A 39 -11.80 -16.71 3.04
N LYS A 40 -11.02 -15.81 3.66
CA LYS A 40 -11.53 -14.64 4.41
C LYS A 40 -11.03 -13.33 3.82
N PRO A 41 -11.84 -12.25 3.86
CA PRO A 41 -11.37 -10.91 3.48
C PRO A 41 -10.29 -10.41 4.44
N GLN A 42 -9.16 -9.97 3.89
CA GLN A 42 -8.08 -9.32 4.63
C GLN A 42 -7.79 -7.96 4.01
N VAL A 43 -7.86 -6.91 4.83
CA VAL A 43 -7.50 -5.55 4.40
C VAL A 43 -5.99 -5.38 4.42
N VAL A 44 -5.45 -4.89 3.32
CA VAL A 44 -4.03 -4.58 3.13
C VAL A 44 -3.87 -3.07 2.98
N ARG A 45 -3.03 -2.46 3.80
CA ARG A 45 -2.57 -1.08 3.67
C ARG A 45 -1.22 -1.10 2.97
N LEU A 46 -1.13 -0.44 1.82
CA LEU A 46 0.08 -0.37 1.03
C LEU A 46 1.18 0.36 1.82
N SER A 47 2.33 -0.32 2.00
CA SER A 47 3.49 0.21 2.73
C SER A 47 4.18 1.33 1.95
N HIS A 48 4.97 2.16 2.64
CA HIS A 48 5.84 3.20 2.09
C HIS A 48 5.13 4.41 1.48
N ILE A 49 3.82 4.36 1.24
CA ILE A 49 3.07 5.39 0.52
C ILE A 49 1.87 5.89 1.32
N ASP A 50 1.39 7.08 0.95
CA ASP A 50 0.13 7.66 1.44
C ASP A 50 -0.59 8.31 0.25
N CYS A 51 -1.78 7.80 -0.10
CA CYS A 51 -2.59 8.33 -1.17
C CYS A 51 -3.52 9.43 -0.68
N PRO A 52 -3.94 10.36 -1.55
CA PRO A 52 -4.98 11.32 -1.21
C PRO A 52 -6.24 10.61 -0.71
N GLU A 53 -6.85 11.18 0.33
CA GLU A 53 -8.09 10.67 0.94
C GLU A 53 -9.26 10.75 -0.05
N LYS A 54 -10.28 9.91 0.09
CA LYS A 54 -11.44 9.85 -0.82
C LYS A 54 -12.08 11.22 -1.13
N LYS A 55 -12.12 12.14 -0.14
CA LYS A 55 -12.67 13.50 -0.28
C LYS A 55 -11.61 14.55 -0.61
N GLN A 56 -10.37 14.17 -0.78
CA GLN A 56 -9.28 15.04 -1.17
C GLN A 56 -9.17 15.06 -2.70
N PRO A 57 -8.73 16.16 -3.32
CA PRO A 57 -8.38 16.18 -4.74
C PRO A 57 -7.48 14.99 -5.09
N PHE A 58 -7.71 14.36 -6.23
CA PHE A 58 -7.05 13.15 -6.72
C PHE A 58 -7.30 11.85 -5.91
N GLY A 59 -8.07 11.86 -4.81
CA GLY A 59 -8.35 10.65 -4.04
C GLY A 59 -9.10 9.58 -4.86
N ASN A 60 -10.14 9.98 -5.59
CA ASN A 60 -10.86 9.06 -6.47
C ASN A 60 -10.00 8.59 -7.66
N ASN A 61 -9.13 9.45 -8.21
CA ASN A 61 -8.21 9.08 -9.28
C ASN A 61 -7.19 8.03 -8.80
N ALA A 62 -6.61 8.22 -7.61
CA ALA A 62 -5.71 7.25 -7.00
C ALA A 62 -6.38 5.89 -6.78
N LYS A 63 -7.64 5.90 -6.27
CA LYS A 63 -8.44 4.69 -6.10
C LYS A 63 -8.71 4.00 -7.43
N GLN A 64 -9.13 4.75 -8.46
CA GLN A 64 -9.40 4.19 -9.78
C GLN A 64 -8.15 3.58 -10.39
N PHE A 65 -7.01 4.29 -10.35
CA PHE A 65 -5.73 3.79 -10.84
C PHE A 65 -5.32 2.47 -10.16
N ALA A 66 -5.41 2.40 -8.82
CA ALA A 66 -5.15 1.17 -8.09
C ALA A 66 -6.09 0.04 -8.51
N SER A 67 -7.38 0.34 -8.68
CA SER A 67 -8.41 -0.62 -9.09
C SER A 67 -8.12 -1.20 -10.48
N ASP A 68 -7.80 -0.37 -11.46
CA ASP A 68 -7.49 -0.79 -12.83
C ASP A 68 -6.30 -1.75 -12.89
N LEU A 69 -5.34 -1.54 -12.00
CA LEU A 69 -4.14 -2.37 -11.92
C LEU A 69 -4.38 -3.71 -11.22
N CYS A 70 -5.18 -3.76 -10.15
CA CYS A 70 -5.23 -4.93 -9.28
C CYS A 70 -6.61 -5.55 -9.03
N PHE A 71 -7.73 -4.84 -9.20
CA PHE A 71 -9.06 -5.38 -8.87
C PHE A 71 -9.39 -6.66 -9.66
N GLY A 72 -9.88 -7.68 -8.96
CA GLY A 72 -10.22 -8.98 -9.52
C GLY A 72 -9.04 -9.88 -9.89
N LYS A 73 -7.80 -9.36 -9.85
CA LYS A 73 -6.58 -10.07 -10.25
C LYS A 73 -5.93 -10.80 -9.04
N LYS A 74 -5.08 -11.77 -9.35
CA LYS A 74 -4.19 -12.42 -8.36
C LYS A 74 -2.92 -11.59 -8.19
N VAL A 75 -2.53 -11.35 -6.94
CA VAL A 75 -1.35 -10.58 -6.56
C VAL A 75 -0.53 -11.34 -5.52
N LYS A 76 0.77 -11.02 -5.42
CA LYS A 76 1.63 -11.49 -4.34
C LYS A 76 1.85 -10.35 -3.34
N LEU A 77 2.10 -10.71 -2.09
CA LEU A 77 2.50 -9.74 -1.07
C LEU A 77 4.01 -9.87 -0.83
N SER A 78 4.68 -8.73 -0.84
CA SER A 78 6.09 -8.62 -0.44
C SER A 78 6.14 -7.88 0.87
N THR A 79 6.38 -8.55 1.99
CA THR A 79 6.88 -8.04 3.26
C THR A 79 6.55 -8.94 4.45
N GLY A 80 7.08 -8.58 5.64
CA GLY A 80 6.81 -9.28 6.89
C GLY A 80 5.41 -8.93 7.42
N TRP A 81 4.61 -9.89 7.62
CA TRP A 81 3.22 -10.00 8.08
C TRP A 81 2.81 -9.08 9.27
N LYS A 82 3.28 -7.82 9.29
CA LYS A 82 2.95 -6.84 10.32
C LYS A 82 1.58 -6.22 10.06
N LYS A 83 0.82 -5.99 11.12
CA LYS A 83 -0.45 -5.27 11.08
C LYS A 83 -0.31 -3.89 11.73
N ASP A 84 -1.05 -2.92 11.22
CA ASP A 84 -1.17 -1.62 11.84
C ASP A 84 -2.19 -1.64 13.01
N ARG A 85 -2.39 -0.48 13.65
CA ARG A 85 -3.34 -0.33 14.77
C ARG A 85 -4.80 -0.66 14.39
N ASN A 86 -5.13 -0.54 13.11
CA ASN A 86 -6.45 -0.85 12.56
C ASN A 86 -6.55 -2.30 12.07
N LYS A 87 -5.61 -3.19 12.45
CA LYS A 87 -5.54 -4.60 12.07
C LYS A 87 -5.39 -4.83 10.56
N ARG A 88 -5.00 -3.80 9.78
CA ARG A 88 -4.69 -3.93 8.36
C ARG A 88 -3.29 -4.50 8.19
N LEU A 89 -3.12 -5.43 7.26
CA LEU A 89 -1.81 -5.98 6.91
C LEU A 89 -1.00 -4.92 6.15
N LEU A 90 0.23 -4.66 6.60
CA LEU A 90 1.15 -3.76 5.91
C LEU A 90 1.94 -4.55 4.87
N ALA A 91 1.82 -4.19 3.59
CA ALA A 91 2.51 -4.91 2.52
C ALA A 91 2.77 -4.04 1.28
N GLU A 92 3.71 -4.49 0.47
CA GLU A 92 3.75 -4.13 -0.94
C GLU A 92 3.01 -5.19 -1.75
N ILE A 93 2.32 -4.76 -2.79
CA ILE A 93 1.58 -5.64 -3.70
C ILE A 93 2.38 -5.79 -4.99
N ILE A 94 2.69 -7.04 -5.33
CA ILE A 94 3.33 -7.38 -6.60
C ILE A 94 2.25 -7.94 -7.53
N LEU A 95 2.06 -7.24 -8.63
CA LEU A 95 1.10 -7.57 -9.69
C LEU A 95 1.56 -8.81 -10.48
N SER A 96 0.66 -9.42 -11.24
CA SER A 96 0.96 -10.61 -12.06
C SER A 96 2.05 -10.39 -13.11
N ASN A 97 2.23 -9.14 -13.56
CA ASN A 97 3.29 -8.74 -14.49
C ASN A 97 4.62 -8.39 -13.81
N GLY A 98 4.76 -8.66 -12.50
CA GLY A 98 5.96 -8.37 -11.71
C GLY A 98 6.11 -6.93 -11.22
N LYS A 99 5.25 -6.00 -11.64
CA LYS A 99 5.30 -4.61 -11.17
C LYS A 99 4.81 -4.49 -9.72
N ASN A 100 5.39 -3.55 -8.98
CA ASN A 100 5.00 -3.20 -7.63
C ASN A 100 3.92 -2.10 -7.67
N LEU A 101 2.70 -2.39 -7.22
CA LEU A 101 1.57 -1.47 -7.23
C LEU A 101 1.87 -0.19 -6.44
N ASN A 102 2.55 -0.31 -5.29
CA ASN A 102 2.91 0.82 -4.46
C ASN A 102 3.81 1.80 -5.23
N LYS A 103 4.81 1.26 -5.94
CA LYS A 103 5.71 2.06 -6.79
C LYS A 103 5.03 2.63 -8.02
N GLU A 104 4.12 1.89 -8.65
CA GLU A 104 3.34 2.41 -9.79
C GLU A 104 2.47 3.60 -9.37
N LEU A 105 1.86 3.58 -8.18
CA LEU A 105 1.09 4.70 -7.65
C LEU A 105 1.96 5.97 -7.48
N VAL A 106 3.14 5.85 -6.90
CA VAL A 106 4.05 6.99 -6.72
C VAL A 106 4.57 7.49 -8.06
N LYS A 107 5.04 6.58 -8.92
CA LYS A 107 5.58 6.88 -10.25
C LYS A 107 4.60 7.66 -11.14
N ASN A 108 3.30 7.38 -11.03
CA ASN A 108 2.26 8.03 -11.81
C ASN A 108 1.60 9.23 -11.09
N GLY A 109 2.15 9.64 -9.94
CA GLY A 109 1.67 10.81 -9.21
C GLY A 109 0.32 10.61 -8.52
N PHE A 110 0.00 9.40 -8.06
CA PHE A 110 -1.22 9.10 -7.30
C PHE A 110 -0.97 8.81 -5.82
N ALA A 111 0.30 8.81 -5.39
CA ALA A 111 0.68 8.66 -4.00
C ALA A 111 1.90 9.51 -3.65
N TRP A 112 1.99 9.88 -2.38
CA TRP A 112 3.17 10.47 -1.75
C TRP A 112 4.06 9.37 -1.19
N HIS A 113 5.39 9.53 -1.24
CA HIS A 113 6.30 8.74 -0.43
C HIS A 113 6.12 9.10 1.06
N PHE A 114 5.70 8.14 1.88
CA PHE A 114 5.45 8.39 3.29
C PHE A 114 6.71 8.22 4.13
N LYS A 115 7.64 9.18 4.03
CA LYS A 115 8.99 9.17 4.65
C LYS A 115 8.98 8.87 6.15
N LYS A 116 7.91 9.22 6.88
CA LYS A 116 7.78 8.90 8.30
C LYS A 116 7.81 7.41 8.60
N TYR A 117 7.34 6.58 7.67
CA TYR A 117 7.25 5.11 7.82
C TYR A 117 8.03 4.34 6.75
N SER A 118 8.80 5.04 5.93
CA SER A 118 9.60 4.45 4.87
C SER A 118 11.00 5.06 4.83
N LYS A 119 12.00 4.18 4.72
CA LYS A 119 13.40 4.56 4.49
C LYS A 119 13.90 4.09 3.12
N ASP A 120 13.02 3.54 2.27
CA ASP A 120 13.35 3.10 0.92
C ASP A 120 13.42 4.31 -0.03
N ASN A 121 14.63 4.74 -0.35
CA ASN A 121 14.89 5.89 -1.21
C ASN A 121 14.35 5.72 -2.63
N SER A 122 14.13 4.48 -3.10
CA SER A 122 13.55 4.27 -4.43
C SER A 122 12.16 4.88 -4.59
N TYR A 123 11.40 5.03 -3.50
CA TYR A 123 10.11 5.75 -3.51
C TYR A 123 10.30 7.26 -3.62
N ASP A 124 11.36 7.81 -3.01
CA ASP A 124 11.69 9.24 -3.13
C ASP A 124 12.06 9.60 -4.57
N ASP A 125 12.89 8.79 -5.20
CA ASP A 125 13.29 8.97 -6.60
C ASP A 125 12.08 8.96 -7.55
N LEU A 126 11.15 8.02 -7.35
CA LEU A 126 9.91 7.94 -8.13
C LEU A 126 9.01 9.16 -7.91
N GLU A 127 8.88 9.63 -6.66
CA GLU A 127 8.11 10.84 -6.36
C GLU A 127 8.73 12.06 -7.03
N GLN A 128 10.04 12.25 -6.94
CA GLN A 128 10.73 13.38 -7.57
C GLN A 128 10.56 13.38 -9.10
N GLN A 129 10.65 12.21 -9.74
CA GLN A 129 10.39 12.07 -11.16
C GLN A 129 8.93 12.45 -11.51
N ALA A 130 7.94 11.95 -10.76
CA ALA A 130 6.54 12.28 -10.96
C ALA A 130 6.27 13.79 -10.80
N ARG A 131 6.90 14.43 -9.81
CA ARG A 131 6.84 15.89 -9.58
C ARG A 131 7.43 16.67 -10.75
N LYS A 132 8.62 16.30 -11.23
CA LYS A 132 9.29 16.93 -12.38
C LYS A 132 8.43 16.87 -13.65
N LEU A 133 7.75 15.74 -13.85
CA LEU A 133 6.88 15.50 -15.01
C LEU A 133 5.44 16.00 -14.78
N LYS A 134 5.13 16.58 -13.61
CA LYS A 134 3.80 17.07 -13.23
C LYS A 134 2.69 16.01 -13.38
N LEU A 135 2.97 14.76 -13.06
CA LEU A 135 2.01 13.66 -13.19
C LEU A 135 0.98 13.67 -12.06
N GLY A 136 -0.25 13.29 -12.39
CA GLY A 136 -1.32 13.11 -11.43
C GLY A 136 -1.52 14.32 -10.51
N LEU A 137 -1.43 14.11 -9.20
CA LEU A 137 -1.57 15.14 -8.17
C LEU A 137 -0.51 16.26 -8.25
N TRP A 138 0.63 16.00 -8.92
CA TRP A 138 1.70 16.97 -9.10
C TRP A 138 1.42 18.00 -10.21
N ASN A 139 0.33 17.84 -10.95
CA ASN A 139 -0.17 18.88 -11.85
C ASN A 139 -0.91 20.00 -11.11
N ASP A 140 -1.31 19.79 -9.86
CA ASP A 140 -1.85 20.83 -8.99
C ASP A 140 -0.74 21.82 -8.61
N LYS A 141 -1.08 23.12 -8.58
CA LYS A 141 -0.14 24.19 -8.18
C LYS A 141 0.27 24.10 -6.71
N SER A 142 -0.58 23.52 -5.86
CA SER A 142 -0.36 23.41 -4.41
C SER A 142 -0.89 22.08 -3.87
N PRO A 143 -0.27 20.95 -4.24
CA PRO A 143 -0.74 19.64 -3.82
C PRO A 143 -0.59 19.49 -2.30
N THR A 144 -1.69 19.15 -1.63
CA THR A 144 -1.72 18.96 -0.18
C THR A 144 -1.42 17.50 0.16
N ALA A 145 -0.50 17.27 1.08
CA ALA A 145 -0.20 15.91 1.53
C ALA A 145 -1.37 15.30 2.35
N PRO A 146 -1.63 13.97 2.25
CA PRO A 146 -2.76 13.34 2.94
C PRO A 146 -2.74 13.54 4.45
N TRP A 147 -1.56 13.52 5.09
CA TRP A 147 -1.43 13.76 6.53
C TRP A 147 -1.75 15.21 6.93
N GLU A 148 -1.47 16.21 6.09
CA GLU A 148 -1.85 17.60 6.33
C GLU A 148 -3.37 17.79 6.12
N TRP A 149 -3.93 17.14 5.09
CA TRP A 149 -5.37 17.10 4.87
C TRP A 149 -6.13 16.55 6.08
N ARG A 150 -5.69 15.42 6.63
CA ARG A 150 -6.27 14.85 7.85
C ARG A 150 -6.18 15.79 9.05
N LYS A 151 -5.04 16.49 9.20
CA LYS A 151 -4.81 17.44 10.28
C LYS A 151 -5.72 18.67 10.19
N SER A 152 -5.88 19.25 9.00
CA SER A 152 -6.76 20.41 8.79
C SER A 152 -8.22 20.08 9.09
N ARG A 153 -8.70 18.91 8.66
CA ARG A 153 -10.07 18.45 8.94
C ARG A 153 -10.36 18.22 10.42
N LYS A 154 -9.40 17.72 11.17
CA LYS A 154 -9.55 17.59 12.63
C LYS A 154 -9.71 18.94 13.32
N LYS A 155 -8.94 19.95 12.88
CA LYS A 155 -9.05 21.32 13.43
C LYS A 155 -10.41 21.94 13.13
N SER A 156 -10.91 21.82 11.90
CA SER A 156 -12.22 22.38 11.52
C SER A 156 -13.37 21.73 12.29
N SER A 157 -13.33 20.41 12.50
CA SER A 157 -14.35 19.71 13.30
C SER A 157 -14.32 20.11 14.78
N GLN A 158 -13.16 20.36 15.36
CA GLN A 158 -13.04 20.84 16.74
C GLN A 158 -13.55 22.29 16.92
N GLN A 159 -13.32 23.16 15.94
CA GLN A 159 -13.81 24.54 15.97
C GLN A 159 -15.33 24.60 15.85
N SER A 160 -15.96 23.78 15.03
CA SER A 160 -17.42 23.71 14.91
C SER A 160 -18.09 23.26 16.22
N PHE A 161 -17.49 22.32 16.94
CA PHE A 161 -17.99 21.90 18.26
C PHE A 161 -17.88 22.98 19.34
N SER A 162 -16.79 23.75 19.34
CA SER A 162 -16.58 24.82 20.34
C SER A 162 -17.46 26.04 20.12
N SER A 163 -17.88 26.33 18.89
CA SER A 163 -18.81 27.41 18.59
C SER A 163 -20.25 27.08 18.97
N THR A 164 -20.67 25.82 18.84
CA THR A 164 -22.03 25.39 19.21
C THR A 164 -22.25 25.32 20.73
N SER A 165 -21.20 25.13 21.51
CA SER A 165 -21.28 25.08 23.00
C SER A 165 -21.31 26.45 23.67
N LYS A 166 -21.07 27.55 22.93
CA LYS A 166 -21.11 28.95 23.44
C LYS A 166 -22.45 29.65 23.24
N ILE A 167 -23.46 28.96 22.67
CA ILE A 167 -24.79 29.52 22.37
C ILE A 167 -25.88 28.90 23.27
N LYS A 168 -25.51 28.30 24.42
CA LYS A 168 -26.45 27.86 25.46
C LYS A 168 -26.24 28.63 26.73
#